data_7641ea5a8dda6792ecce410947eb874b
#
_entry.id   7641ea5a8dda6792ecce410947eb874b
#
_cell.length_a   1.000
_cell.length_b   1.000
_cell.length_c   1.000
_cell.angle_alpha   90.00
_cell.angle_beta   90.00
_cell.angle_gamma   90.00
#
_symmetry.space_group_name_H-M   'P 1'
#
loop_
_entity.id
_entity.type
_entity.pdbx_description
1 polymer ?
#
loop_
_entity_poly.entity_id
_entity_poly.type
_entity_poly.pdbx_seq_one_letter_code
_entity_poly.pdbx_strand_id
1 'polypeptide(L)'
;SGEKIPLLSTANTWTNRQTFSGGLSGELSGNASTAAKLKTARKISNVAFDGSSDITLKAGHVGAFALGKTGSTVANDKAVGWNWSSGAYNAAISGASTLIIHFYMGEGSCPAAQFRINYKNGGIFYRSARDGYGFEADWSEFYTTTRKPSAGDVGAYTKAECNSRFITGVRLGG
;
A
#
# COMPACT_ATOMS: atom_id res chain seq x y z
N SER A 1 -71.21 16.91 -2.04
CA SER A 1 -70.54 15.83 -2.78
C SER A 1 -69.84 14.93 -1.77
N GLY A 2 -70.35 13.72 -1.61
CA GLY A 2 -69.84 12.77 -0.62
C GLY A 2 -68.38 12.36 -0.91
N GLU A 3 -67.60 12.11 0.12
CA GLU A 3 -66.27 11.51 0.01
C GLU A 3 -66.38 10.08 -0.59
N LYS A 4 -65.50 9.75 -1.52
CA LYS A 4 -65.46 8.41 -2.06
C LYS A 4 -64.75 7.47 -1.09
N ILE A 5 -65.38 6.36 -0.74
CA ILE A 5 -64.77 5.31 0.08
C ILE A 5 -63.89 4.46 -0.82
N PRO A 6 -62.57 4.27 -0.49
CA PRO A 6 -61.70 3.39 -1.24
C PRO A 6 -62.19 1.94 -1.20
N LEU A 7 -62.23 1.27 -2.33
CA LEU A 7 -62.60 -0.14 -2.44
C LEU A 7 -61.36 -1.03 -2.36
N LEU A 8 -61.40 -2.09 -1.59
CA LEU A 8 -60.27 -3.02 -1.41
C LEU A 8 -59.92 -3.81 -2.70
N SER A 9 -60.89 -3.94 -3.61
CA SER A 9 -60.73 -4.71 -4.84
C SER A 9 -60.37 -3.89 -6.08
N THR A 10 -60.13 -2.56 -5.92
CA THR A 10 -59.85 -1.69 -7.07
C THR A 10 -58.61 -0.83 -6.80
N ALA A 11 -57.97 -0.35 -7.88
CA ALA A 11 -56.94 0.67 -7.76
C ALA A 11 -57.50 1.97 -7.20
N ASN A 12 -56.83 2.54 -6.20
CA ASN A 12 -57.21 3.81 -5.58
C ASN A 12 -56.17 4.88 -5.91
N THR A 13 -56.63 6.07 -6.31
CA THR A 13 -55.76 7.24 -6.54
C THR A 13 -55.95 8.23 -5.40
N TRP A 14 -54.84 8.54 -4.74
CA TRP A 14 -54.79 9.49 -3.62
C TRP A 14 -54.13 10.78 -4.09
N THR A 15 -54.80 11.90 -3.92
CA THR A 15 -54.27 13.22 -4.30
C THR A 15 -53.55 13.93 -3.16
N ASN A 16 -53.80 13.52 -1.92
CA ASN A 16 -53.18 14.06 -0.72
C ASN A 16 -52.21 13.03 -0.11
N ARG A 17 -51.31 13.54 0.77
CA ARG A 17 -50.38 12.68 1.51
C ARG A 17 -51.15 11.64 2.33
N GLN A 18 -50.76 10.40 2.21
CA GLN A 18 -51.24 9.30 3.02
C GLN A 18 -50.21 8.91 4.07
N THR A 19 -50.67 8.56 5.28
CA THR A 19 -49.84 8.05 6.35
C THR A 19 -50.20 6.60 6.63
N PHE A 20 -49.23 5.70 6.50
CA PHE A 20 -49.39 4.28 6.78
C PHE A 20 -48.59 3.94 8.05
N SER A 21 -49.22 4.05 9.21
CA SER A 21 -48.57 3.84 10.51
C SER A 21 -48.11 2.38 10.71
N GLY A 22 -48.78 1.43 10.08
CA GLY A 22 -48.40 0.01 10.07
C GLY A 22 -47.38 -0.38 8.98
N GLY A 23 -46.94 0.58 8.17
CA GLY A 23 -46.07 0.33 7.02
C GLY A 23 -46.80 -0.14 5.77
N LEU A 24 -46.08 -0.37 4.70
CA LEU A 24 -46.55 -0.91 3.43
C LEU A 24 -45.93 -2.28 3.21
N SER A 25 -46.73 -3.25 2.76
CA SER A 25 -46.27 -4.57 2.33
C SER A 25 -46.44 -4.69 0.85
N GLY A 26 -45.36 -5.03 0.14
CA GLY A 26 -45.33 -5.14 -1.32
C GLY A 26 -44.21 -4.33 -1.95
N GLU A 27 -44.18 -4.34 -3.27
CA GLU A 27 -43.19 -3.56 -4.04
C GLU A 27 -43.65 -2.10 -4.15
N LEU A 28 -42.76 -1.16 -3.88
CA LEU A 28 -42.97 0.26 -4.08
C LEU A 28 -42.43 0.66 -5.46
N SER A 29 -43.30 0.94 -6.41
CA SER A 29 -42.98 1.55 -7.68
C SER A 29 -42.94 3.06 -7.55
N GLY A 30 -41.74 3.64 -7.61
CA GLY A 30 -41.51 5.09 -7.42
C GLY A 30 -40.25 5.37 -6.61
N ASN A 31 -39.98 6.64 -6.37
CA ASN A 31 -38.83 7.07 -5.60
C ASN A 31 -39.18 7.25 -4.12
N ALA A 32 -38.48 6.57 -3.22
CA ALA A 32 -38.43 6.93 -1.82
C ALA A 32 -37.48 8.12 -1.66
N SER A 33 -37.95 9.22 -1.04
CA SER A 33 -37.08 10.38 -0.80
C SER A 33 -35.98 10.10 0.21
N THR A 34 -36.22 9.17 1.13
CA THR A 34 -35.22 8.69 2.11
C THR A 34 -35.41 7.21 2.38
N ALA A 35 -34.33 6.49 2.52
CA ALA A 35 -34.28 5.15 3.08
C ALA A 35 -33.25 5.14 4.22
N ALA A 36 -33.63 4.64 5.40
CA ALA A 36 -32.71 4.62 6.54
C ALA A 36 -31.52 3.69 6.32
N LYS A 37 -31.78 2.53 5.72
CA LYS A 37 -30.73 1.55 5.38
C LYS A 37 -31.26 0.48 4.44
N LEU A 38 -30.34 -0.29 3.85
CA LEU A 38 -30.68 -1.49 3.10
C LEU A 38 -31.17 -2.60 4.05
N LYS A 39 -32.26 -3.28 3.69
CA LYS A 39 -32.76 -4.44 4.46
C LYS A 39 -31.69 -5.52 4.65
N THR A 40 -30.88 -5.75 3.63
CA THR A 40 -29.76 -6.67 3.66
C THR A 40 -28.51 -5.92 3.24
N ALA A 41 -27.50 -5.92 4.10
CA ALA A 41 -26.22 -5.31 3.80
C ALA A 41 -25.59 -5.92 2.53
N ARG A 42 -25.02 -5.06 1.72
CA ARG A 42 -24.22 -5.45 0.55
C ARG A 42 -22.75 -5.25 0.87
N LYS A 43 -21.87 -5.84 0.07
CA LYS A 43 -20.43 -5.64 0.23
C LYS A 43 -19.90 -4.74 -0.88
N ILE A 44 -19.07 -3.77 -0.49
CA ILE A 44 -18.24 -2.98 -1.40
C ILE A 44 -16.80 -3.39 -1.13
N SER A 45 -16.18 -4.10 -2.09
CA SER A 45 -14.82 -4.69 -1.93
C SER A 45 -14.65 -5.45 -0.60
N ASN A 46 -15.57 -6.36 -0.31
CA ASN A 46 -15.65 -7.16 0.92
C ASN A 46 -15.97 -6.39 2.22
N VAL A 47 -16.15 -5.07 2.19
CA VAL A 47 -16.61 -4.28 3.33
C VAL A 47 -18.13 -4.23 3.32
N ALA A 48 -18.77 -4.66 4.40
CA ALA A 48 -20.23 -4.64 4.51
C ALA A 48 -20.76 -3.19 4.56
N PHE A 49 -21.79 -2.91 3.79
CA PHE A 49 -22.43 -1.60 3.72
C PHE A 49 -23.95 -1.75 3.63
N ASP A 50 -24.67 -1.14 4.54
CA ASP A 50 -26.14 -1.06 4.51
C ASP A 50 -26.68 0.38 4.50
N GLY A 51 -25.82 1.38 4.53
CA GLY A 51 -26.16 2.80 4.54
C GLY A 51 -26.43 3.37 5.94
N SER A 52 -26.31 2.57 7.02
CA SER A 52 -26.54 3.06 8.38
C SER A 52 -25.38 3.85 8.97
N SER A 53 -24.17 3.66 8.41
CA SER A 53 -22.95 4.37 8.82
C SER A 53 -21.94 4.46 7.68
N ASP A 54 -21.01 5.40 7.80
CA ASP A 54 -19.90 5.52 6.88
C ASP A 54 -18.98 4.30 6.95
N ILE A 55 -18.39 3.93 5.81
CA ILE A 55 -17.35 2.91 5.73
C ILE A 55 -16.04 3.52 5.21
N THR A 56 -14.93 2.90 5.58
CA THR A 56 -13.61 3.26 5.05
C THR A 56 -13.07 2.12 4.20
N LEU A 57 -12.79 2.39 2.93
CA LEU A 57 -12.08 1.46 2.05
C LEU A 57 -10.58 1.71 2.17
N LYS A 58 -9.83 0.65 2.46
CA LYS A 58 -8.36 0.67 2.50
C LYS A 58 -7.80 0.17 1.16
N ALA A 59 -6.54 0.50 0.88
CA ALA A 59 -5.84 0.05 -0.32
C ALA A 59 -5.96 -1.46 -0.55
N GLY A 60 -5.82 -2.29 0.48
CA GLY A 60 -5.98 -3.75 0.40
C GLY A 60 -7.37 -4.22 0.00
N HIS A 61 -8.43 -3.44 0.26
CA HIS A 61 -9.79 -3.77 -0.18
C HIS A 61 -9.98 -3.68 -1.69
N VAL A 62 -9.18 -2.88 -2.36
CA VAL A 62 -9.24 -2.64 -3.81
C VAL A 62 -7.99 -3.13 -4.55
N GLY A 63 -7.09 -3.85 -3.86
CA GLY A 63 -5.87 -4.39 -4.45
C GLY A 63 -4.85 -3.32 -4.88
N ALA A 64 -4.90 -2.13 -4.27
CA ALA A 64 -3.99 -1.05 -4.61
C ALA A 64 -2.74 -1.05 -3.73
N PHE A 65 -1.64 -0.45 -4.23
CA PHE A 65 -0.47 -0.16 -3.41
C PHE A 65 -0.85 0.90 -2.37
N ALA A 66 -0.57 0.63 -1.10
CA ALA A 66 -0.94 1.54 -0.02
C ALA A 66 -0.07 2.80 -0.03
N LEU A 67 -0.71 3.97 0.07
CA LEU A 67 -0.05 5.25 0.28
C LEU A 67 0.20 5.51 1.77
N GLY A 68 1.33 6.14 2.08
CA GLY A 68 1.72 6.38 3.46
C GLY A 68 2.11 5.10 4.21
N LYS A 69 2.20 5.20 5.52
CA LYS A 69 2.60 4.06 6.38
C LYS A 69 1.56 2.95 6.35
N THR A 70 1.93 1.76 5.89
CA THR A 70 1.03 0.61 5.76
C THR A 70 0.68 -0.03 7.12
N GLY A 71 1.55 0.06 8.09
CA GLY A 71 1.36 -0.52 9.42
C GLY A 71 2.05 0.28 10.52
N SER A 72 2.26 -0.33 11.66
CA SER A 72 3.06 0.24 12.74
C SER A 72 4.53 0.40 12.33
N THR A 73 5.28 1.23 13.04
CA THR A 73 6.74 1.24 12.92
C THR A 73 7.27 -0.14 13.29
N VAL A 74 8.10 -0.72 12.44
CA VAL A 74 8.72 -2.02 12.66
C VAL A 74 10.06 -1.89 13.38
N ALA A 75 10.49 -2.96 14.05
CA ALA A 75 11.62 -2.94 14.97
C ALA A 75 12.97 -2.66 14.31
N ASN A 76 13.15 -3.08 13.05
CA ASN A 76 14.40 -2.91 12.29
C ASN A 76 14.14 -2.98 10.78
N ASP A 77 15.18 -2.75 10.00
CA ASP A 77 15.13 -2.72 8.54
C ASP A 77 14.89 -4.09 7.86
N LYS A 78 14.92 -5.18 8.61
CA LYS A 78 14.64 -6.54 8.14
C LYS A 78 13.32 -7.11 8.68
N ALA A 79 12.59 -6.34 9.49
CA ALA A 79 11.39 -6.80 10.18
C ALA A 79 10.17 -6.93 9.24
N VAL A 80 10.16 -6.25 8.10
CA VAL A 80 9.10 -6.42 7.10
C VAL A 80 9.33 -7.73 6.36
N GLY A 81 8.48 -8.73 6.65
CA GLY A 81 8.57 -10.05 6.03
C GLY A 81 8.30 -10.02 4.53
N TRP A 82 8.85 -11.00 3.81
CA TRP A 82 8.72 -11.08 2.35
C TRP A 82 7.26 -11.20 1.89
N ASN A 83 6.41 -11.87 2.67
CA ASN A 83 4.99 -12.11 2.38
C ASN A 83 4.04 -11.09 3.02
N TRP A 84 4.56 -9.97 3.48
CA TRP A 84 3.74 -8.88 4.00
C TRP A 84 3.07 -8.11 2.86
N SER A 85 2.02 -7.36 3.19
CA SER A 85 1.31 -6.53 2.22
C SER A 85 2.22 -5.48 1.61
N SER A 86 2.10 -5.28 0.30
CA SER A 86 2.78 -4.19 -0.41
C SER A 86 2.46 -2.83 0.20
N GLY A 87 3.45 -1.95 0.27
CA GLY A 87 3.28 -0.62 0.81
C GLY A 87 4.56 -0.04 1.39
N ALA A 88 4.42 1.06 2.12
CA ALA A 88 5.50 1.76 2.78
C ALA A 88 5.49 1.48 4.29
N TYR A 89 6.66 1.20 4.85
CA TYR A 89 6.87 0.91 6.27
C TYR A 89 7.93 1.84 6.85
N ASN A 90 7.74 2.23 8.11
CA ASN A 90 8.74 2.95 8.87
C ASN A 90 9.53 1.95 9.72
N ALA A 91 10.80 1.74 9.40
CA ALA A 91 11.65 0.79 10.11
C ALA A 91 12.58 1.52 11.07
N ALA A 92 12.57 1.15 12.36
CA ALA A 92 13.49 1.68 13.33
C ALA A 92 14.91 1.16 13.09
N ILE A 93 15.88 2.07 13.12
CA ILE A 93 17.31 1.74 13.18
C ILE A 93 17.93 2.52 14.33
N SER A 94 19.13 2.17 14.77
CA SER A 94 19.74 2.80 15.94
C SER A 94 19.75 4.33 15.84
N GLY A 95 18.97 4.98 16.70
CA GLY A 95 18.87 6.44 16.78
C GLY A 95 18.09 7.14 15.67
N ALA A 96 17.51 6.40 14.72
CA ALA A 96 16.79 6.93 13.56
C ALA A 96 15.77 5.94 13.02
N SER A 97 15.20 6.25 11.86
CA SER A 97 14.37 5.34 11.09
C SER A 97 14.71 5.41 9.60
N THR A 98 14.28 4.40 8.86
CA THR A 98 14.45 4.30 7.42
C THR A 98 13.13 3.93 6.76
N LEU A 99 12.94 4.33 5.51
CA LEU A 99 11.79 3.96 4.70
C LEU A 99 12.02 2.61 4.05
N ILE A 100 11.11 1.67 4.25
CA ILE A 100 11.04 0.41 3.50
C ILE A 100 9.88 0.49 2.52
N ILE A 101 10.16 0.35 1.24
CA ILE A 101 9.14 0.17 0.19
C ILE A 101 9.11 -1.30 -0.13
N HIS A 102 7.98 -1.94 0.13
CA HIS A 102 7.79 -3.38 -0.03
C HIS A 102 6.83 -3.69 -1.16
N PHE A 103 7.23 -4.60 -2.04
CA PHE A 103 6.42 -5.16 -3.12
C PHE A 103 6.26 -6.66 -2.90
N TYR A 104 5.00 -7.10 -2.85
CA TYR A 104 4.63 -8.51 -2.73
C TYR A 104 3.80 -8.94 -3.95
N MET A 105 4.36 -9.81 -4.77
CA MET A 105 3.66 -10.46 -5.90
C MET A 105 2.99 -11.76 -5.45
N GLY A 106 3.64 -12.52 -4.56
CA GLY A 106 3.11 -13.74 -3.97
C GLY A 106 3.31 -15.00 -4.79
N GLU A 107 3.92 -14.91 -5.96
CA GLU A 107 4.17 -16.05 -6.85
C GLU A 107 5.45 -15.86 -7.67
N GLY A 108 5.91 -16.94 -8.29
CA GLY A 108 7.12 -16.94 -9.12
C GLY A 108 8.41 -17.01 -8.30
N SER A 109 9.54 -17.07 -8.99
CA SER A 109 10.86 -17.22 -8.37
C SER A 109 11.31 -16.00 -7.56
N CYS A 110 10.75 -14.82 -7.84
CA CYS A 110 10.96 -13.60 -7.07
C CYS A 110 9.62 -13.04 -6.60
N PRO A 111 9.02 -13.62 -5.54
CA PRO A 111 7.67 -13.24 -5.12
C PRO A 111 7.60 -11.91 -4.37
N ALA A 112 8.72 -11.34 -3.97
CA ALA A 112 8.78 -10.07 -3.25
C ALA A 112 10.12 -9.38 -3.40
N ALA A 113 10.12 -8.07 -3.31
CA ALA A 113 11.33 -7.25 -3.26
C ALA A 113 11.11 -6.02 -2.38
N GLN A 114 12.19 -5.46 -1.87
CA GLN A 114 12.17 -4.27 -1.04
C GLN A 114 13.25 -3.28 -1.45
N PHE A 115 12.93 -1.99 -1.30
CA PHE A 115 13.90 -0.92 -1.20
C PHE A 115 13.97 -0.42 0.24
N ARG A 116 15.16 -0.16 0.71
CA ARG A 116 15.44 0.57 1.94
C ARG A 116 16.07 1.91 1.58
N ILE A 117 15.47 3.00 2.04
CA ILE A 117 15.92 4.35 1.71
C ILE A 117 16.18 5.12 3.01
N ASN A 118 17.43 5.53 3.22
CA ASN A 118 17.84 6.28 4.41
C ASN A 118 17.58 7.78 4.22
N TYR A 119 17.33 8.49 5.33
CA TYR A 119 17.08 9.92 5.29
C TYR A 119 18.30 10.72 4.76
N LYS A 120 18.05 11.92 4.24
CA LYS A 120 19.07 12.82 3.69
C LYS A 120 19.96 12.18 2.62
N ASN A 121 19.41 11.36 1.76
CA ASN A 121 20.16 10.60 0.75
C ASN A 121 21.29 9.74 1.34
N GLY A 122 21.11 9.24 2.56
CA GLY A 122 22.11 8.46 3.31
C GLY A 122 22.32 7.04 2.80
N GLY A 123 21.69 6.67 1.70
CA GLY A 123 21.86 5.38 1.01
C GLY A 123 20.55 4.80 0.54
N ILE A 124 20.63 3.99 -0.51
CA ILE A 124 19.55 3.19 -1.05
C ILE A 124 20.01 1.75 -1.22
N PHE A 125 19.17 0.81 -0.81
CA PHE A 125 19.46 -0.62 -0.77
C PHE A 125 18.28 -1.38 -1.34
N TYR A 126 18.51 -2.59 -1.84
CA TYR A 126 17.45 -3.52 -2.19
C TYR A 126 17.73 -4.92 -1.65
N ARG A 127 16.70 -5.69 -1.52
CA ARG A 127 16.75 -7.15 -1.38
C ARG A 127 15.54 -7.77 -2.08
N SER A 128 15.70 -8.99 -2.56
CA SER A 128 14.65 -9.75 -3.23
C SER A 128 14.50 -11.14 -2.64
N ALA A 129 13.29 -11.65 -2.64
CA ALA A 129 12.98 -12.97 -2.13
C ALA A 129 13.24 -14.06 -3.18
N ARG A 130 13.47 -15.30 -2.73
CA ARG A 130 13.53 -16.49 -3.56
C ARG A 130 12.40 -17.45 -3.20
N ASP A 131 11.45 -17.66 -4.11
CA ASP A 131 10.32 -18.57 -3.93
C ASP A 131 9.66 -18.41 -2.54
N GLY A 132 9.29 -19.50 -1.88
CA GLY A 132 8.78 -19.49 -0.51
C GLY A 132 9.84 -19.38 0.59
N TYR A 133 11.13 -19.29 0.24
CA TYR A 133 12.22 -19.17 1.23
C TYR A 133 12.39 -17.73 1.76
N GLY A 134 11.85 -16.75 1.05
CA GLY A 134 11.92 -15.36 1.46
C GLY A 134 13.27 -14.68 1.18
N PHE A 135 13.63 -13.71 2.01
CA PHE A 135 14.88 -12.95 1.89
C PHE A 135 16.04 -13.73 2.50
N GLU A 136 16.85 -14.40 1.68
CA GLU A 136 18.00 -15.18 2.12
C GLU A 136 19.30 -14.36 2.11
N ALA A 137 19.44 -13.42 1.16
CA ALA A 137 20.60 -12.52 1.08
C ALA A 137 20.36 -11.23 1.86
N ASP A 138 21.42 -10.62 2.33
CA ASP A 138 21.38 -9.31 2.98
C ASP A 138 21.14 -8.19 1.96
N TRP A 139 20.92 -6.98 2.46
CA TRP A 139 20.78 -5.78 1.64
C TRP A 139 21.97 -5.59 0.70
N SER A 140 21.69 -5.32 -0.56
CA SER A 140 22.66 -4.81 -1.53
C SER A 140 22.52 -3.31 -1.64
N GLU A 141 23.62 -2.58 -1.48
CA GLU A 141 23.64 -1.13 -1.56
C GLU A 141 23.90 -0.66 -2.99
N PHE A 142 23.18 0.37 -3.42
CA PHE A 142 23.44 1.04 -4.68
C PHE A 142 24.65 1.97 -4.59
N TYR A 143 25.48 1.97 -5.60
CA TYR A 143 26.37 3.09 -5.85
C TYR A 143 25.57 4.27 -6.40
N THR A 144 25.85 5.46 -5.91
CA THR A 144 25.17 6.70 -6.30
C THR A 144 26.17 7.82 -6.46
N THR A 145 25.71 8.99 -6.90
CA THR A 145 26.58 10.18 -7.00
C THR A 145 27.14 10.62 -5.65
N THR A 146 26.46 10.29 -4.55
CA THR A 146 26.88 10.61 -3.17
C THR A 146 27.59 9.43 -2.48
N ARG A 147 27.50 8.22 -3.05
CA ARG A 147 28.18 7.02 -2.61
C ARG A 147 28.84 6.34 -3.81
N LYS A 148 29.97 6.86 -4.22
CA LYS A 148 30.74 6.30 -5.33
C LYS A 148 31.54 5.07 -4.87
N PRO A 149 31.79 4.08 -5.76
CA PRO A 149 32.66 2.98 -5.42
C PRO A 149 34.07 3.46 -5.12
N SER A 150 34.71 2.83 -4.16
CA SER A 150 36.16 2.99 -3.93
C SER A 150 36.97 2.25 -4.98
N ALA A 151 38.27 2.55 -5.08
CA ALA A 151 39.18 1.78 -5.95
C ALA A 151 39.15 0.27 -5.61
N GLY A 152 39.10 -0.08 -4.33
CA GLY A 152 39.01 -1.47 -3.88
C GLY A 152 37.71 -2.16 -4.29
N ASP A 153 36.56 -1.45 -4.28
CA ASP A 153 35.26 -2.02 -4.71
C ASP A 153 35.27 -2.48 -6.18
N VAL A 154 36.05 -1.81 -7.01
CA VAL A 154 36.16 -2.13 -8.45
C VAL A 154 37.46 -2.84 -8.84
N GLY A 155 38.26 -3.27 -7.86
CA GLY A 155 39.53 -3.96 -8.10
C GLY A 155 40.58 -3.08 -8.75
N ALA A 156 40.49 -1.77 -8.62
CA ALA A 156 41.48 -0.83 -9.17
C ALA A 156 42.51 -0.42 -8.12
N TYR A 157 43.64 0.04 -8.59
CA TYR A 157 44.63 0.69 -7.70
C TYR A 157 44.23 2.11 -7.37
N THR A 158 44.48 2.52 -6.13
CA THR A 158 44.39 3.92 -5.73
C THR A 158 45.50 4.75 -6.42
N LYS A 159 45.32 6.05 -6.47
CA LYS A 159 46.36 6.94 -7.01
C LYS A 159 47.69 6.78 -6.25
N ALA A 160 47.66 6.59 -4.93
CA ALA A 160 48.85 6.37 -4.12
C ALA A 160 49.55 5.06 -4.47
N GLU A 161 48.79 3.98 -4.66
CA GLU A 161 49.33 2.68 -5.10
C GLU A 161 49.91 2.76 -6.51
N CYS A 162 49.25 3.44 -7.46
CA CYS A 162 49.79 3.67 -8.78
C CYS A 162 51.10 4.44 -8.71
N ASN A 163 51.16 5.53 -7.97
CA ASN A 163 52.38 6.31 -7.81
C ASN A 163 53.53 5.50 -7.20
N SER A 164 53.22 4.68 -6.20
CA SER A 164 54.21 3.81 -5.56
C SER A 164 54.69 2.69 -6.49
N ARG A 165 53.79 2.08 -7.26
CA ARG A 165 54.09 0.89 -8.09
C ARG A 165 54.71 1.23 -9.45
N PHE A 166 54.27 2.34 -10.07
CA PHE A 166 54.53 2.58 -11.49
C PHE A 166 55.27 3.88 -11.80
N ILE A 167 55.37 4.83 -10.88
CA ILE A 167 56.00 6.14 -11.13
C ILE A 167 57.26 6.36 -10.32
N THR A 168 57.63 5.44 -9.42
CA THR A 168 58.89 5.53 -8.66
C THR A 168 60.07 5.41 -9.56
N GLY A 169 60.92 6.45 -9.61
CA GLY A 169 62.22 6.45 -10.32
C GLY A 169 62.21 7.12 -11.69
N VAL A 170 61.13 7.74 -12.15
CA VAL A 170 61.17 8.61 -13.34
C VAL A 170 61.88 9.90 -12.99
N ARG A 171 63.16 9.99 -13.31
CA ARG A 171 63.88 11.31 -13.33
C ARG A 171 63.63 11.90 -14.71
N LEU A 172 63.05 13.07 -14.75
CA LEU A 172 63.15 13.92 -15.93
C LEU A 172 64.62 14.34 -16.04
N GLY A 173 65.34 13.81 -17.03
CA GLY A 173 66.69 14.21 -17.34
C GLY A 173 66.73 15.71 -17.58
N GLY A 174 67.54 16.44 -16.84
CA GLY A 174 67.85 17.82 -17.08
C GLY A 174 68.80 17.96 -18.23
#